data_ed34b5f842fc9bd670d99c2eb61abb22
#
_entry.id   ed34b5f842fc9bd670d99c2eb61abb22
#
_cell.length_a   1.000
_cell.length_b   1.000
_cell.length_c   1.000
_cell.angle_alpha   90.00
_cell.angle_beta   90.00
_cell.angle_gamma   90.00
#
_symmetry.space_group_name_H-M   'P 1'
#
loop_
_entity.id
_entity.type
_entity.pdbx_description
1 polymer ?
#
loop_
_entity_poly.entity_id
_entity_poly.type
_entity_poly.pdbx_seq_one_letter_code
_entity_poly.pdbx_strand_id
1 'polypeptide(L)'
;MDQARAVTAFVAARMDAAVALLERLVAIESPSQDPATHAPAFALLETELERAGFAVRYLGGKNASRHLLARPVARRKGRPLQLLLGHIDTVWPVGTLVDMPLQRDADQIAGPGAYDMKAGLVQALLALEAAYAVAGEPDVTPVMLVNSDEEIGSHGSRRHIETLARHACRAFVMEPSLGVDGRLKTARKGVGRYRITIRGKAAHAGLDPEGGVSAILELSHQIQKLFRLNDPEAGITVNVGVVDGGLQP
;
A
#
# COMPACT_ATOMS: atom_id res chain seq x y z
N MET A 1 -22.32 19.44 23.20
CA MET A 1 -20.87 19.20 23.00
C MET A 1 -20.67 19.13 21.50
N ASP A 2 -19.68 19.85 20.95
CA ASP A 2 -19.38 19.79 19.51
C ASP A 2 -19.01 18.33 19.14
N GLN A 3 -19.60 17.82 18.06
CA GLN A 3 -19.41 16.43 17.60
C GLN A 3 -17.92 16.12 17.35
N ALA A 4 -17.16 17.08 16.83
CA ALA A 4 -15.72 16.93 16.61
C ALA A 4 -14.97 16.68 17.93
N ARG A 5 -15.31 17.38 18.99
CA ARG A 5 -14.71 17.15 20.33
C ARG A 5 -15.06 15.79 20.89
N ALA A 6 -16.28 15.32 20.66
CA ALA A 6 -16.71 13.99 21.12
C ALA A 6 -15.94 12.89 20.38
N VAL A 7 -15.72 13.03 19.06
CA VAL A 7 -14.88 12.11 18.26
C VAL A 7 -13.44 12.13 18.77
N THR A 8 -12.85 13.29 18.99
CA THR A 8 -11.48 13.41 19.52
C THR A 8 -11.33 12.72 20.89
N ALA A 9 -12.30 12.94 21.80
CA ALA A 9 -12.29 12.30 23.11
C ALA A 9 -12.44 10.77 23.01
N PHE A 10 -13.30 10.28 22.11
CA PHE A 10 -13.45 8.85 21.84
C PHE A 10 -12.15 8.21 21.34
N VAL A 11 -11.49 8.84 20.36
CA VAL A 11 -10.22 8.39 19.81
C VAL A 11 -9.14 8.37 20.87
N ALA A 12 -9.00 9.46 21.65
CA ALA A 12 -8.02 9.54 22.72
C ALA A 12 -8.18 8.44 23.77
N ALA A 13 -9.42 8.11 24.15
CA ALA A 13 -9.71 7.06 25.11
C ALA A 13 -9.39 5.62 24.59
N ARG A 14 -9.19 5.46 23.27
CA ARG A 14 -8.89 4.17 22.64
C ARG A 14 -7.49 4.08 22.04
N MET A 15 -6.65 5.07 22.27
CA MET A 15 -5.32 5.13 21.67
C MET A 15 -4.48 3.91 22.04
N ASP A 16 -4.47 3.48 23.30
CA ASP A 16 -3.69 2.31 23.73
C ASP A 16 -4.16 1.02 23.05
N ALA A 17 -5.47 0.85 22.86
CA ALA A 17 -6.01 -0.31 22.15
C ALA A 17 -5.65 -0.27 20.64
N ALA A 18 -5.69 0.92 20.03
CA ALA A 18 -5.29 1.10 18.63
C ALA A 18 -3.79 0.82 18.44
N VAL A 19 -2.95 1.29 19.35
CA VAL A 19 -1.51 1.00 19.37
C VAL A 19 -1.26 -0.49 19.49
N ALA A 20 -1.92 -1.17 20.43
CA ALA A 20 -1.78 -2.61 20.62
C ALA A 20 -2.23 -3.41 19.39
N LEU A 21 -3.28 -2.95 18.68
CA LEU A 21 -3.70 -3.56 17.41
C LEU A 21 -2.65 -3.36 16.31
N LEU A 22 -2.04 -2.17 16.23
CA LEU A 22 -0.96 -1.91 15.29
C LEU A 22 0.24 -2.82 15.55
N GLU A 23 0.66 -2.96 16.80
CA GLU A 23 1.75 -3.86 17.20
C GLU A 23 1.47 -5.30 16.76
N ARG A 24 0.25 -5.80 16.97
CA ARG A 24 -0.16 -7.13 16.52
C ARG A 24 -0.12 -7.27 15.00
N LEU A 25 -0.54 -6.26 14.24
CA LEU A 25 -0.48 -6.28 12.78
C LEU A 25 0.96 -6.23 12.26
N VAL A 26 1.82 -5.41 12.87
CA VAL A 26 3.22 -5.30 12.48
C VAL A 26 3.99 -6.59 12.77
N ALA A 27 3.66 -7.28 13.84
CA ALA A 27 4.24 -8.59 14.17
C ALA A 27 3.88 -9.70 13.18
N ILE A 28 2.96 -9.48 12.26
CA ILE A 28 2.60 -10.42 11.19
C ILE A 28 3.25 -9.95 9.90
N GLU A 29 4.23 -10.71 9.40
CA GLU A 29 4.86 -10.44 8.10
C GLU A 29 3.90 -10.79 6.96
N SER A 30 3.76 -9.88 6.01
CA SER A 30 2.80 -9.98 4.91
C SER A 30 3.37 -9.49 3.59
N PRO A 31 4.48 -10.08 3.10
CA PRO A 31 5.09 -9.68 1.83
C PRO A 31 4.16 -9.87 0.65
N SER A 32 4.13 -8.91 -0.28
CA SER A 32 3.32 -8.97 -1.51
C SER A 32 3.63 -10.18 -2.38
N GLN A 33 4.88 -10.66 -2.32
CA GLN A 33 5.35 -11.78 -3.14
C GLN A 33 4.93 -13.16 -2.58
N ASP A 34 4.47 -13.23 -1.34
CA ASP A 34 4.01 -14.48 -0.71
C ASP A 34 2.59 -14.32 -0.13
N PRO A 35 1.55 -14.43 -0.96
CA PRO A 35 0.15 -14.30 -0.53
C PRO A 35 -0.29 -15.32 0.54
N ALA A 36 0.43 -16.43 0.70
CA ALA A 36 0.11 -17.45 1.70
C ALA A 36 0.28 -16.91 3.15
N THR A 37 1.15 -15.93 3.33
CA THR A 37 1.44 -15.31 4.64
C THR A 37 0.39 -14.30 5.10
N HIS A 38 -0.52 -13.86 4.23
CA HIS A 38 -1.47 -12.79 4.53
C HIS A 38 -2.62 -13.21 5.44
N ALA A 39 -2.93 -14.51 5.50
CA ALA A 39 -4.11 -15.01 6.20
C ALA A 39 -4.20 -14.59 7.69
N PRO A 40 -3.13 -14.62 8.50
CA PRO A 40 -3.20 -14.18 9.89
C PRO A 40 -3.53 -12.69 10.04
N ALA A 41 -2.98 -11.83 9.19
CA ALA A 41 -3.25 -10.39 9.22
C ALA A 41 -4.70 -10.08 8.81
N PHE A 42 -5.22 -10.77 7.79
CA PHE A 42 -6.62 -10.66 7.43
C PHE A 42 -7.57 -11.15 8.53
N ALA A 43 -7.26 -12.29 9.17
CA ALA A 43 -8.08 -12.81 10.27
C ALA A 43 -8.14 -11.83 11.45
N LEU A 44 -7.03 -11.15 11.73
CA LEU A 44 -6.98 -10.11 12.75
C LEU A 44 -7.88 -8.92 12.38
N LEU A 45 -7.78 -8.41 11.15
CA LEU A 45 -8.62 -7.32 10.67
C LEU A 45 -10.10 -7.71 10.60
N GLU A 46 -10.43 -8.92 10.16
CA GLU A 46 -11.78 -9.46 10.14
C GLU A 46 -12.40 -9.43 11.52
N THR A 47 -11.70 -9.94 12.53
CA THR A 47 -12.14 -9.94 13.93
C THR A 47 -12.48 -8.53 14.42
N GLU A 48 -11.63 -7.56 14.14
CA GLU A 48 -11.85 -6.18 14.60
C GLU A 48 -13.00 -5.50 13.81
N LEU A 49 -13.12 -5.77 12.51
CA LEU A 49 -14.23 -5.27 11.68
C LEU A 49 -15.57 -5.86 12.09
N GLU A 50 -15.62 -7.16 12.39
CA GLU A 50 -16.84 -7.81 12.89
C GLU A 50 -17.26 -7.25 14.25
N ARG A 51 -16.29 -7.00 15.15
CA ARG A 51 -16.55 -6.33 16.43
C ARG A 51 -17.11 -4.91 16.25
N ALA A 52 -16.65 -4.20 15.21
CA ALA A 52 -17.18 -2.89 14.82
C ALA A 52 -18.54 -2.96 14.08
N GLY A 53 -19.13 -4.15 13.93
CA GLY A 53 -20.46 -4.33 13.29
C GLY A 53 -20.42 -4.43 11.76
N PHE A 54 -19.29 -4.83 11.20
CA PHE A 54 -19.11 -5.01 9.75
C PHE A 54 -19.15 -6.50 9.39
N ALA A 55 -19.81 -6.83 8.29
CA ALA A 55 -19.70 -8.12 7.65
C ALA A 55 -18.52 -8.12 6.68
N VAL A 56 -17.68 -9.15 6.80
CA VAL A 56 -16.48 -9.33 5.97
C VAL A 56 -16.73 -10.41 4.92
N ARG A 57 -16.17 -10.22 3.75
CA ARG A 57 -16.04 -11.23 2.71
C ARG A 57 -14.72 -11.11 1.98
N TYR A 58 -14.20 -12.22 1.49
CA TYR A 58 -13.01 -12.23 0.68
C TYR A 58 -13.33 -12.18 -0.81
N LEU A 59 -12.57 -11.37 -1.53
CA LEU A 59 -12.60 -11.26 -2.98
C LEU A 59 -11.35 -11.97 -3.52
N GLY A 60 -11.52 -12.74 -4.59
CA GLY A 60 -10.39 -13.40 -5.26
C GLY A 60 -9.53 -12.41 -6.03
N GLY A 61 -8.23 -12.57 -5.92
CA GLY A 61 -7.21 -11.87 -6.69
C GLY A 61 -6.49 -12.79 -7.68
N LYS A 62 -5.40 -12.31 -8.26
CA LYS A 62 -4.49 -13.12 -9.06
C LYS A 62 -3.49 -13.87 -8.15
N ASN A 63 -2.93 -14.96 -8.65
CA ASN A 63 -1.87 -15.73 -7.97
C ASN A 63 -2.24 -16.13 -6.52
N ALA A 64 -3.46 -16.61 -6.30
CA ALA A 64 -3.99 -17.03 -5.00
C ALA A 64 -4.11 -15.88 -3.97
N SER A 65 -3.86 -14.63 -4.33
CA SER A 65 -4.12 -13.50 -3.45
C SER A 65 -5.60 -13.36 -3.14
N ARG A 66 -5.92 -12.85 -1.97
CA ARG A 66 -7.29 -12.54 -1.54
C ARG A 66 -7.33 -11.10 -1.03
N HIS A 67 -8.48 -10.45 -1.21
CA HIS A 67 -8.70 -9.09 -0.73
C HIS A 67 -9.89 -9.10 0.21
N LEU A 68 -9.81 -8.34 1.29
CA LEU A 68 -10.87 -8.23 2.28
C LEU A 68 -11.81 -7.08 1.92
N LEU A 69 -13.11 -7.35 1.86
CA LEU A 69 -14.15 -6.35 1.70
C LEU A 69 -15.08 -6.39 2.90
N ALA A 70 -15.15 -5.27 3.61
CA ALA A 70 -16.02 -5.09 4.76
C ALA A 70 -17.08 -4.01 4.50
N ARG A 71 -18.28 -4.23 5.03
CA ARG A 71 -19.40 -3.28 4.98
C ARG A 71 -20.30 -3.45 6.19
N PRO A 72 -21.01 -2.41 6.66
CA PRO A 72 -21.88 -2.52 7.81
C PRO A 72 -22.92 -3.61 7.63
N VAL A 73 -23.17 -4.39 8.68
CA VAL A 73 -24.26 -5.37 8.73
C VAL A 73 -25.58 -4.62 8.65
N ALA A 74 -25.78 -3.64 9.51
CA ALA A 74 -26.92 -2.74 9.48
C ALA A 74 -26.58 -1.52 8.61
N ARG A 75 -27.42 -1.25 7.59
CA ARG A 75 -27.24 -0.08 6.73
C ARG A 75 -28.58 0.35 6.15
N ARG A 76 -28.75 1.65 5.94
CA ARG A 76 -29.90 2.20 5.23
C ARG A 76 -29.72 2.05 3.72
N LYS A 77 -30.73 1.51 3.04
CA LYS A 77 -30.74 1.43 1.58
C LYS A 77 -30.71 2.83 0.96
N GLY A 78 -30.05 2.99 -0.18
CA GLY A 78 -30.01 4.24 -0.95
C GLY A 78 -29.01 5.28 -0.45
N ARG A 79 -28.26 5.03 0.62
CA ARG A 79 -27.17 5.91 1.05
C ARG A 79 -25.97 5.81 0.08
N PRO A 80 -25.32 6.93 -0.23
CA PRO A 80 -24.10 6.92 -1.04
C PRO A 80 -23.01 6.07 -0.40
N LEU A 81 -22.21 5.40 -1.22
CA LEU A 81 -21.06 4.64 -0.75
C LEU A 81 -19.87 5.55 -0.48
N GLN A 82 -19.19 5.35 0.65
CA GLN A 82 -17.88 5.93 0.95
C GLN A 82 -16.85 4.82 1.01
N LEU A 83 -15.83 4.88 0.17
CA LEU A 83 -14.77 3.88 0.13
C LEU A 83 -13.64 4.26 1.09
N LEU A 84 -13.24 3.31 1.94
CA LEU A 84 -11.95 3.32 2.65
C LEU A 84 -11.08 2.27 1.97
N LEU A 85 -9.95 2.68 1.46
CA LEU A 85 -9.04 1.82 0.72
C LEU A 85 -7.70 1.73 1.45
N GLY A 86 -7.19 0.53 1.61
CA GLY A 86 -5.87 0.27 2.14
C GLY A 86 -5.37 -1.10 1.72
N HIS A 87 -4.11 -1.39 2.05
CA HIS A 87 -3.48 -2.67 1.76
C HIS A 87 -2.86 -3.30 3.02
N ILE A 88 -2.71 -4.63 2.99
CA ILE A 88 -2.11 -5.39 4.08
C ILE A 88 -0.69 -5.87 3.73
N ASP A 89 -0.39 -5.93 2.45
CA ASP A 89 0.89 -6.37 1.94
C ASP A 89 2.00 -5.35 2.19
N THR A 90 3.24 -5.82 2.19
CA THR A 90 4.43 -5.02 2.41
C THR A 90 5.53 -5.40 1.44
N VAL A 91 6.50 -4.50 1.23
CA VAL A 91 7.71 -4.77 0.43
C VAL A 91 8.70 -5.69 1.14
N TRP A 92 8.53 -5.93 2.43
CA TRP A 92 9.49 -6.62 3.29
C TRP A 92 9.31 -8.14 3.19
N PRO A 93 10.39 -8.92 2.89
CA PRO A 93 10.31 -10.38 2.84
C PRO A 93 10.08 -11.01 4.23
N VAL A 94 9.64 -12.25 4.24
CA VAL A 94 9.54 -13.05 5.47
C VAL A 94 10.91 -13.15 6.14
N GLY A 95 10.93 -12.99 7.47
CA GLY A 95 12.14 -12.98 8.29
C GLY A 95 12.69 -11.58 8.57
N THR A 96 12.15 -10.54 7.95
CA THR A 96 12.59 -9.15 8.18
C THR A 96 12.47 -8.72 9.64
N LEU A 97 11.49 -9.25 10.39
CA LEU A 97 11.34 -8.95 11.82
C LEU A 97 12.53 -9.38 12.67
N VAL A 98 13.40 -10.28 12.18
CA VAL A 98 14.64 -10.66 12.87
C VAL A 98 15.65 -9.51 12.85
N ASP A 99 15.79 -8.85 11.72
CA ASP A 99 16.76 -7.77 11.51
C ASP A 99 16.17 -6.38 11.80
N MET A 100 14.86 -6.25 11.64
CA MET A 100 14.09 -5.04 11.89
C MET A 100 12.94 -5.36 12.85
N PRO A 101 13.21 -5.62 14.14
CA PRO A 101 12.18 -5.96 15.10
C PRO A 101 11.23 -4.79 15.33
N LEU A 102 9.99 -5.14 15.70
CA LEU A 102 9.04 -4.14 16.18
C LEU A 102 9.63 -3.41 17.38
N GLN A 103 9.68 -2.09 17.31
CA GLN A 103 10.13 -1.22 18.38
C GLN A 103 9.02 -0.23 18.73
N ARG A 104 8.88 0.02 20.02
CA ARG A 104 7.96 1.02 20.55
C ARG A 104 8.68 1.90 21.56
N ASP A 105 8.65 3.19 21.28
CA ASP A 105 9.02 4.24 22.23
C ASP A 105 7.77 4.99 22.71
N ALA A 106 7.96 6.04 23.50
CA ALA A 106 6.85 6.84 24.03
C ALA A 106 5.94 7.39 22.92
N ASP A 107 6.52 7.82 21.81
CA ASP A 107 5.83 8.55 20.72
C ASP A 107 5.93 7.87 19.36
N GLN A 108 6.59 6.72 19.26
CA GLN A 108 6.88 6.11 17.97
C GLN A 108 6.71 4.58 18.00
N ILE A 109 6.21 4.04 16.90
CA ILE A 109 6.25 2.62 16.59
C ILE A 109 7.01 2.45 15.29
N ALA A 110 8.06 1.63 15.30
CA ALA A 110 8.84 1.28 14.13
C ALA A 110 8.79 -0.23 13.87
N GLY A 111 8.72 -0.61 12.61
CA GLY A 111 8.71 -2.00 12.17
C GLY A 111 8.21 -2.14 10.75
N PRO A 112 8.36 -3.34 10.12
CA PRO A 112 7.96 -3.58 8.74
C PRO A 112 6.48 -3.29 8.49
N GLY A 113 6.18 -2.38 7.56
CA GLY A 113 4.80 -2.01 7.22
C GLY A 113 4.04 -1.22 8.30
N ALA A 114 4.70 -0.78 9.39
CA ALA A 114 4.04 0.01 10.43
C ALA A 114 3.47 1.30 9.84
N TYR A 115 4.27 2.05 9.11
CA TYR A 115 3.90 3.32 8.50
C TYR A 115 3.16 3.13 7.18
N ASP A 116 3.62 2.22 6.35
CA ASP A 116 3.05 1.87 5.05
C ASP A 116 2.59 0.40 5.06
N MET A 117 1.23 0.12 5.22
CA MET A 117 0.28 1.15 5.69
C MET A 117 -0.59 0.61 6.84
N LYS A 118 -0.05 -0.31 7.68
CA LYS A 118 -0.81 -0.96 8.76
C LYS A 118 -1.39 0.05 9.77
N ALA A 119 -0.67 1.15 10.05
CA ALA A 119 -1.20 2.25 10.86
C ALA A 119 -2.45 2.90 10.23
N GLY A 120 -2.47 3.06 8.91
CA GLY A 120 -3.64 3.56 8.19
C GLY A 120 -4.86 2.66 8.34
N LEU A 121 -4.67 1.33 8.33
CA LEU A 121 -5.76 0.37 8.55
C LEU A 121 -6.34 0.49 9.96
N VAL A 122 -5.48 0.62 10.97
CA VAL A 122 -5.91 0.84 12.37
C VAL A 122 -6.65 2.16 12.51
N GLN A 123 -6.14 3.23 11.88
CA GLN A 123 -6.83 4.53 11.88
C GLN A 123 -8.21 4.46 11.24
N ALA A 124 -8.36 3.72 10.12
CA ALA A 124 -9.64 3.51 9.47
C ALA A 124 -10.65 2.81 10.40
N LEU A 125 -10.21 1.73 11.07
CA LEU A 125 -11.03 1.02 12.05
C LEU A 125 -11.48 1.93 13.18
N LEU A 126 -10.55 2.64 13.81
CA LEU A 126 -10.85 3.55 14.91
C LEU A 126 -11.77 4.70 14.49
N ALA A 127 -11.61 5.22 13.25
CA ALA A 127 -12.49 6.23 12.68
C ALA A 127 -13.91 5.70 12.45
N LEU A 128 -14.06 4.46 12.00
CA LEU A 128 -15.36 3.81 11.85
C LEU A 128 -16.04 3.62 13.21
N GLU A 129 -15.32 3.09 14.21
CA GLU A 129 -15.85 2.95 15.57
C GLU A 129 -16.30 4.30 16.15
N ALA A 130 -15.46 5.33 16.02
CA ALA A 130 -15.77 6.67 16.51
C ALA A 130 -17.03 7.26 15.82
N ALA A 131 -17.14 7.10 14.50
CA ALA A 131 -18.28 7.58 13.74
C ALA A 131 -19.59 6.96 14.23
N TYR A 132 -19.64 5.65 14.39
CA TYR A 132 -20.83 4.96 14.86
C TYR A 132 -21.14 5.22 16.34
N ALA A 133 -20.11 5.30 17.19
CA ALA A 133 -20.32 5.52 18.64
C ALA A 133 -20.78 6.96 18.96
N VAL A 134 -20.28 7.95 18.22
CA VAL A 134 -20.51 9.38 18.54
C VAL A 134 -21.67 9.94 17.71
N ALA A 135 -21.76 9.62 16.43
CA ALA A 135 -22.74 10.17 15.50
C ALA A 135 -23.88 9.21 15.13
N GLY A 136 -23.75 7.93 15.52
CA GLY A 136 -24.66 6.89 15.08
C GLY A 136 -24.42 6.49 13.62
N GLU A 137 -25.45 6.02 12.94
CA GLU A 137 -25.31 5.57 11.55
C GLU A 137 -25.00 6.74 10.61
N PRO A 138 -23.84 6.73 9.91
CA PRO A 138 -23.45 7.81 9.00
C PRO A 138 -24.43 8.01 7.85
N ASP A 139 -24.47 9.22 7.27
CA ASP A 139 -25.25 9.53 6.07
C ASP A 139 -24.70 8.89 4.79
N VAL A 140 -23.59 8.22 4.87
CA VAL A 140 -22.99 7.40 3.82
C VAL A 140 -22.84 5.96 4.29
N THR A 141 -22.78 5.02 3.37
CA THR A 141 -22.45 3.63 3.66
C THR A 141 -20.93 3.47 3.57
N PRO A 142 -20.19 3.35 4.68
CA PRO A 142 -18.75 3.11 4.63
C PRO A 142 -18.50 1.66 4.16
N VAL A 143 -17.61 1.52 3.20
CA VAL A 143 -17.13 0.23 2.70
C VAL A 143 -15.62 0.26 2.74
N MET A 144 -15.02 -0.73 3.40
CA MET A 144 -13.57 -0.86 3.47
C MET A 144 -13.10 -1.97 2.56
N LEU A 145 -12.17 -1.67 1.67
CA LEU A 145 -11.44 -2.64 0.86
C LEU A 145 -9.99 -2.65 1.32
N VAL A 146 -9.51 -3.82 1.73
CA VAL A 146 -8.10 -4.06 2.04
C VAL A 146 -7.56 -5.03 1.02
N ASN A 147 -6.71 -4.55 0.12
CA ASN A 147 -6.06 -5.41 -0.87
C ASN A 147 -4.72 -5.98 -0.34
N SER A 148 -4.13 -6.89 -1.09
CA SER A 148 -2.92 -7.61 -0.72
C SER A 148 -1.90 -7.66 -1.86
N ASP A 149 -1.97 -6.68 -2.76
CA ASP A 149 -1.11 -6.59 -3.93
C ASP A 149 -0.83 -5.13 -4.34
N GLU A 150 -0.91 -4.20 -3.38
CA GLU A 150 -0.70 -2.78 -3.65
C GLU A 150 0.74 -2.52 -4.06
N GLU A 151 1.69 -2.99 -3.29
CA GLU A 151 3.14 -2.77 -3.43
C GLU A 151 3.72 -3.32 -4.76
N ILE A 152 2.97 -4.23 -5.39
CA ILE A 152 3.30 -4.77 -6.71
C ILE A 152 2.40 -4.24 -7.83
N GLY A 153 1.58 -3.21 -7.56
CA GLY A 153 0.79 -2.46 -8.55
C GLY A 153 -0.68 -2.87 -8.68
N SER A 154 -1.26 -3.48 -7.66
CA SER A 154 -2.71 -3.79 -7.57
C SER A 154 -3.27 -4.58 -8.75
N HIS A 155 -2.49 -5.48 -9.34
CA HIS A 155 -2.87 -6.19 -10.57
C HIS A 155 -4.06 -7.13 -10.39
N GLY A 156 -4.22 -7.71 -9.20
CA GLY A 156 -5.33 -8.58 -8.83
C GLY A 156 -6.55 -7.81 -8.32
N SER A 157 -6.30 -6.78 -7.50
CA SER A 157 -7.34 -5.99 -6.85
C SER A 157 -7.94 -4.88 -7.71
N ARG A 158 -7.26 -4.44 -8.77
CA ARG A 158 -7.65 -3.30 -9.62
C ARG A 158 -9.13 -3.28 -9.99
N ARG A 159 -9.66 -4.40 -10.47
CA ARG A 159 -11.08 -4.50 -10.87
C ARG A 159 -12.03 -4.20 -9.71
N HIS A 160 -11.69 -4.65 -8.51
CA HIS A 160 -12.50 -4.42 -7.32
C HIS A 160 -12.43 -2.96 -6.89
N ILE A 161 -11.21 -2.37 -6.91
CA ILE A 161 -10.99 -0.94 -6.61
C ILE A 161 -11.80 -0.07 -7.57
N GLU A 162 -11.65 -0.28 -8.88
CA GLU A 162 -12.36 0.49 -9.91
C GLU A 162 -13.88 0.36 -9.79
N THR A 163 -14.37 -0.85 -9.50
CA THR A 163 -15.82 -1.08 -9.34
C THR A 163 -16.36 -0.32 -8.14
N LEU A 164 -15.68 -0.37 -6.99
CA LEU A 164 -16.11 0.34 -5.79
C LEU A 164 -15.97 1.85 -5.95
N ALA A 165 -14.88 2.33 -6.55
CA ALA A 165 -14.64 3.75 -6.76
C ALA A 165 -15.70 4.40 -7.66
N ARG A 166 -16.18 3.71 -8.71
CA ARG A 166 -17.27 4.22 -9.58
C ARG A 166 -18.59 4.42 -8.85
N HIS A 167 -18.81 3.70 -7.77
CA HIS A 167 -20.06 3.76 -6.98
C HIS A 167 -19.89 4.60 -5.71
N ALA A 168 -18.67 5.00 -5.38
CA ALA A 168 -18.38 5.80 -4.20
C ALA A 168 -18.56 7.30 -4.50
N CYS A 169 -19.21 8.01 -3.58
CA CYS A 169 -19.27 9.47 -3.64
C CYS A 169 -17.92 10.11 -3.26
N ARG A 170 -17.08 9.37 -2.52
CA ARG A 170 -15.70 9.75 -2.16
C ARG A 170 -14.92 8.52 -1.71
N ALA A 171 -13.60 8.60 -1.77
CA ALA A 171 -12.68 7.59 -1.27
C ALA A 171 -11.64 8.20 -0.35
N PHE A 172 -11.32 7.49 0.73
CA PHE A 172 -10.17 7.75 1.59
C PHE A 172 -9.17 6.62 1.37
N VAL A 173 -7.99 6.97 0.90
CA VAL A 173 -6.88 6.04 0.74
C VAL A 173 -6.01 6.21 1.98
N MET A 174 -5.90 5.16 2.78
CA MET A 174 -5.34 5.22 4.14
C MET A 174 -3.82 5.13 4.16
N GLU A 175 -3.18 5.54 3.08
CA GLU A 175 -1.74 5.66 2.90
C GLU A 175 -1.09 6.67 3.84
N PRO A 176 0.24 6.59 4.04
CA PRO A 176 0.98 7.57 4.81
C PRO A 176 0.70 9.01 4.40
N SER A 177 0.59 9.88 5.39
CA SER A 177 0.37 11.33 5.18
C SER A 177 1.55 12.01 4.48
N LEU A 178 1.35 13.24 4.00
CA LEU A 178 2.42 14.06 3.45
C LEU A 178 3.15 14.81 4.57
N GLY A 179 4.39 14.37 4.82
CA GLY A 179 5.25 14.94 5.85
C GLY A 179 4.81 14.60 7.28
N VAL A 180 5.61 15.03 8.23
CA VAL A 180 5.39 14.80 9.67
C VAL A 180 4.18 15.52 10.25
N ASP A 181 3.71 16.56 9.56
CA ASP A 181 2.54 17.35 9.95
C ASP A 181 1.20 16.66 9.63
N GLY A 182 1.20 15.48 9.06
CA GLY A 182 -0.03 14.71 8.77
C GLY A 182 -0.90 15.30 7.65
N ARG A 183 -0.32 16.01 6.67
CA ARG A 183 -1.08 16.65 5.58
C ARG A 183 -1.65 15.65 4.61
N LEU A 184 -2.83 15.94 4.07
CA LEU A 184 -3.47 15.14 3.03
C LEU A 184 -2.73 15.29 1.70
N LYS A 185 -2.60 14.18 0.97
CA LYS A 185 -2.13 14.17 -0.41
C LYS A 185 -3.32 14.35 -1.34
N THR A 186 -3.45 15.50 -1.98
CA THR A 186 -4.55 15.85 -2.88
C THR A 186 -4.15 15.77 -4.36
N ALA A 187 -2.87 15.65 -4.63
CA ALA A 187 -2.32 15.46 -5.98
C ALA A 187 -1.10 14.55 -5.94
N ARG A 188 -0.88 13.80 -6.99
CA ARG A 188 0.27 12.89 -7.14
C ARG A 188 0.82 13.00 -8.56
N LYS A 189 2.11 12.71 -8.70
CA LYS A 189 2.74 12.55 -10.01
C LYS A 189 2.26 11.26 -10.67
N GLY A 190 2.20 11.25 -11.99
CA GLY A 190 2.06 10.02 -12.75
C GLY A 190 3.30 9.14 -12.63
N VAL A 191 3.12 7.83 -12.79
CA VAL A 191 4.20 6.84 -12.79
C VAL A 191 4.20 6.08 -14.10
N GLY A 192 5.38 5.93 -14.73
CA GLY A 192 5.58 5.12 -15.92
C GLY A 192 6.73 4.14 -15.72
N ARG A 193 6.59 2.93 -16.23
CA ARG A 193 7.67 1.93 -16.28
C ARG A 193 8.01 1.65 -17.74
N TYR A 194 9.28 1.69 -18.05
CA TYR A 194 9.80 1.46 -19.39
C TYR A 194 10.86 0.38 -19.36
N ARG A 195 10.90 -0.44 -20.40
CA ARG A 195 11.99 -1.39 -20.64
C ARG A 195 12.73 -0.96 -21.89
N ILE A 196 14.04 -0.78 -21.77
CA ILE A 196 14.93 -0.50 -22.89
C ILE A 196 15.74 -1.77 -23.14
N THR A 197 15.70 -2.26 -24.35
CA THR A 197 16.47 -3.44 -24.79
C THR A 197 17.52 -2.98 -25.76
N ILE A 198 18.78 -3.28 -25.44
CA ILE A 198 19.93 -2.97 -26.30
C ILE A 198 20.48 -4.30 -26.82
N ARG A 199 20.67 -4.36 -28.12
CA ARG A 199 21.24 -5.54 -28.81
C ARG A 199 22.56 -5.16 -29.42
N GLY A 200 23.61 -5.91 -29.07
CA GLY A 200 24.93 -5.79 -29.63
C GLY A 200 25.26 -6.94 -30.60
N LYS A 201 26.51 -6.99 -30.99
CA LYS A 201 27.09 -8.06 -31.80
C LYS A 201 28.33 -8.61 -31.08
N ALA A 202 28.34 -9.89 -30.81
CA ALA A 202 29.48 -10.54 -30.20
C ALA A 202 30.64 -10.68 -31.21
N ALA A 203 31.87 -10.46 -30.72
CA ALA A 203 33.11 -10.76 -31.43
C ALA A 203 34.20 -11.10 -30.41
N HIS A 204 35.25 -11.76 -30.86
CA HIS A 204 36.36 -12.10 -29.99
C HIS A 204 37.21 -10.82 -29.71
N ALA A 205 37.28 -10.42 -28.45
CA ALA A 205 37.87 -9.18 -28.03
C ALA A 205 39.37 -9.00 -28.42
N GLY A 206 40.09 -10.10 -28.54
CA GLY A 206 41.50 -10.09 -28.90
C GLY A 206 41.79 -10.33 -30.39
N LEU A 207 40.89 -11.00 -31.12
CA LEU A 207 41.13 -11.40 -32.52
C LEU A 207 40.33 -10.54 -33.52
N ASP A 208 39.16 -10.08 -33.16
CA ASP A 208 38.30 -9.28 -34.05
C ASP A 208 37.49 -8.24 -33.23
N PRO A 209 38.20 -7.32 -32.57
CA PRO A 209 37.54 -6.32 -31.73
C PRO A 209 36.64 -5.35 -32.53
N GLU A 210 37.00 -5.09 -33.77
CA GLU A 210 36.19 -4.18 -34.64
C GLU A 210 34.94 -4.84 -35.24
N GLY A 211 34.88 -6.18 -35.28
CA GLY A 211 33.73 -6.92 -35.72
C GLY A 211 32.57 -6.94 -34.73
N GLY A 212 32.80 -6.50 -33.50
CA GLY A 212 31.86 -6.49 -32.40
C GLY A 212 31.16 -5.16 -32.18
N VAL A 213 30.03 -5.18 -31.48
CA VAL A 213 29.33 -3.99 -31.01
C VAL A 213 28.88 -4.25 -29.55
N SER A 214 29.47 -3.54 -28.60
CA SER A 214 29.19 -3.75 -27.19
C SER A 214 27.84 -3.18 -26.76
N ALA A 215 26.90 -4.06 -26.45
CA ALA A 215 25.63 -3.65 -25.87
C ALA A 215 25.78 -3.04 -24.46
N ILE A 216 26.78 -3.47 -23.69
CA ILE A 216 27.04 -2.96 -22.34
C ILE A 216 27.58 -1.54 -22.41
N LEU A 217 28.47 -1.24 -23.36
CA LEU A 217 28.95 0.11 -23.56
C LEU A 217 27.81 1.05 -23.96
N GLU A 218 26.96 0.65 -24.91
CA GLU A 218 25.79 1.45 -25.29
C GLU A 218 24.81 1.61 -24.13
N LEU A 219 24.60 0.58 -23.31
CA LEU A 219 23.77 0.67 -22.10
C LEU A 219 24.28 1.77 -21.17
N SER A 220 25.60 1.86 -20.96
CA SER A 220 26.20 2.90 -20.11
C SER A 220 25.89 4.31 -20.62
N HIS A 221 25.91 4.51 -21.93
CA HIS A 221 25.54 5.78 -22.54
C HIS A 221 24.03 6.08 -22.42
N GLN A 222 23.20 5.07 -22.59
CA GLN A 222 21.75 5.23 -22.44
C GLN A 222 21.36 5.57 -21.00
N ILE A 223 21.97 4.94 -19.99
CA ILE A 223 21.76 5.27 -18.59
C ILE A 223 22.04 6.75 -18.33
N GLN A 224 23.20 7.25 -18.81
CA GLN A 224 23.55 8.67 -18.64
C GLN A 224 22.54 9.60 -19.32
N LYS A 225 22.06 9.25 -20.53
CA LYS A 225 21.02 10.03 -21.24
C LYS A 225 19.70 10.05 -20.47
N LEU A 226 19.29 8.90 -19.90
CA LEU A 226 18.06 8.80 -19.11
C LEU A 226 18.13 9.67 -17.85
N PHE A 227 19.24 9.66 -17.14
CA PHE A 227 19.41 10.51 -15.95
C PHE A 227 19.36 12.01 -16.26
N ARG A 228 19.69 12.44 -17.48
CA ARG A 228 19.54 13.84 -17.91
C ARG A 228 18.08 14.27 -18.11
N LEU A 229 17.13 13.32 -18.12
CA LEU A 229 15.69 13.63 -18.19
C LEU A 229 15.12 14.03 -16.84
N ASN A 230 15.89 13.94 -15.75
CA ASN A 230 15.45 14.45 -14.47
C ASN A 230 15.30 15.97 -14.53
N ASP A 231 14.14 16.44 -14.14
CA ASP A 231 13.79 17.84 -14.01
C ASP A 231 13.02 18.06 -12.71
N PRO A 232 13.70 18.34 -11.60
CA PRO A 232 13.05 18.56 -10.31
C PRO A 232 12.09 19.75 -10.31
N GLU A 233 12.33 20.78 -11.11
CA GLU A 233 11.44 21.95 -11.20
C GLU A 233 10.12 21.60 -11.88
N ALA A 234 10.17 20.83 -12.96
CA ALA A 234 8.98 20.28 -13.61
C ALA A 234 8.39 19.07 -12.85
N GLY A 235 9.03 18.63 -11.77
CA GLY A 235 8.63 17.49 -10.98
C GLY A 235 8.86 16.14 -11.67
N ILE A 236 9.74 16.05 -12.66
CA ILE A 236 10.07 14.82 -13.37
C ILE A 236 11.25 14.14 -12.71
N THR A 237 11.08 12.85 -12.40
CA THR A 237 12.14 11.98 -11.86
C THR A 237 12.25 10.71 -12.69
N VAL A 238 13.48 10.38 -13.09
CA VAL A 238 13.79 9.16 -13.85
C VAL A 238 14.86 8.38 -13.10
N ASN A 239 14.63 7.10 -12.91
CA ASN A 239 15.59 6.19 -12.28
C ASN A 239 15.72 4.92 -13.11
N VAL A 240 16.95 4.42 -13.21
CA VAL A 240 17.28 3.10 -13.77
C VAL A 240 17.50 2.16 -12.57
N GLY A 241 16.42 1.48 -12.17
CA GLY A 241 16.41 0.65 -10.96
C GLY A 241 16.87 -0.79 -11.17
N VAL A 242 16.87 -1.27 -12.43
CA VAL A 242 17.24 -2.66 -12.75
C VAL A 242 18.03 -2.67 -14.05
N VAL A 243 19.12 -3.42 -14.06
CA VAL A 243 19.92 -3.75 -15.26
C VAL A 243 20.11 -5.27 -15.27
N ASP A 244 19.81 -5.88 -16.39
CA ASP A 244 19.99 -7.33 -16.61
C ASP A 244 20.54 -7.57 -18.00
N GLY A 245 21.47 -8.48 -18.15
CA GLY A 245 22.08 -8.85 -19.41
C GLY A 245 23.59 -9.05 -19.33
N GLY A 246 24.16 -9.40 -20.46
CA GLY A 246 25.57 -9.77 -20.61
C GLY A 246 25.72 -11.24 -20.98
N LEU A 247 26.86 -11.55 -21.55
CA LEU A 247 27.35 -12.90 -21.80
C LEU A 247 28.67 -13.06 -21.02
N GLN A 248 29.26 -14.24 -21.08
CA GLN A 248 30.61 -14.44 -20.54
C GLN A 248 31.59 -13.53 -21.28
N PRO A 249 32.67 -13.05 -20.58
CA PRO A 249 33.69 -12.20 -21.19
C PRO A 249 34.40 -12.88 -22.35
#